data_15098b2aff5cd84e2aaced88f05e519d
#
_entry.id   15098b2aff5cd84e2aaced88f05e519d
#
_cell.length_a   1.000
_cell.length_b   1.000
_cell.length_c   1.000
_cell.angle_alpha   90.00
_cell.angle_beta   90.00
_cell.angle_gamma   90.00
#
_symmetry.space_group_name_H-M   'P 1'
#
loop_
_entity.id
_entity.type
_entity.pdbx_description
1 polymer ?
#
loop_
_entity_poly.entity_id
_entity_poly.type
_entity_poly.pdbx_seq_one_letter_code
_entity_poly.pdbx_strand_id
1 'polypeptide(L)'
;MTKKIKVKENKLGLRQELSVTKRKVTRVLIHILLWILVLINIFPLYWMITFSLKSNDEIQGYKKSADKTRWEEIEEAIVGVTGNATDIAWDSFERAIINTSNTAARKDPALSPKDHAAREEEIADIIRTNWSNIKDSISSIEGIFDEDRIKDIDMSNSDDVKAVAHSEQMTAIYAEIEEIINSTVAKEIPVVKEAPAKTDSSDETADVGAQSDAAYVYNFVFSTSDRVTNDQKRIMKAMSRLYQLQNSEVQDPWEFIKASVGNMMGDDMKDMLDQPETEYVQPNHVGLPSELHWENYESALKIGKYYDPDSSVKRNTMAYYFLNSLVVSASAIVITIMAAFMATYAMTRLVWKGRKTMNKFFMLGLTIPIHAAIVPVYMILSRLGWLNTYQALIIPYAAFSLAMAILISVGFMGDIPYDLDEAAFLDGCGIWGIFFRVIVPLMMPAVATVGIYTFLQCWNELLFATIFVSDGKFRTLPVGVQQLFGQYTTDWGPIGAALSIATLPTLIVYIALSKKIQAGFIAGAVKG
;
A
#
# COMPACT_ATOMS: atom_id res chain seq x y z
N MET A 1 -31.16 -73.78 -25.12
CA MET A 1 -29.77 -73.22 -24.98
C MET A 1 -29.60 -71.89 -25.72
N THR A 2 -30.18 -71.68 -26.84
CA THR A 2 -30.09 -70.47 -27.72
C THR A 2 -30.61 -69.17 -27.10
N LYS A 3 -31.63 -69.17 -26.25
CA LYS A 3 -32.19 -67.96 -25.62
C LYS A 3 -31.30 -67.33 -24.53
N LYS A 4 -30.51 -68.18 -23.80
CA LYS A 4 -29.57 -67.73 -22.75
C LYS A 4 -28.28 -67.08 -23.38
N ILE A 5 -27.89 -67.57 -24.56
CA ILE A 5 -26.70 -67.02 -25.26
C ILE A 5 -26.99 -65.63 -25.84
N LYS A 6 -28.15 -65.44 -26.49
CA LYS A 6 -28.57 -64.12 -27.01
C LYS A 6 -28.74 -63.02 -25.92
N VAL A 7 -29.20 -63.41 -24.73
CA VAL A 7 -29.31 -62.50 -23.58
C VAL A 7 -27.95 -62.12 -23.01
N LYS A 8 -26.96 -63.02 -23.08
CA LYS A 8 -25.58 -62.77 -22.61
C LYS A 8 -24.82 -61.89 -23.58
N GLU A 9 -24.98 -62.08 -24.89
CA GLU A 9 -24.41 -61.22 -25.93
C GLU A 9 -24.97 -59.81 -25.91
N ASN A 10 -26.31 -59.62 -25.75
CA ASN A 10 -26.90 -58.31 -25.60
C ASN A 10 -26.43 -57.59 -24.33
N LYS A 11 -26.21 -58.29 -23.22
CA LYS A 11 -25.65 -57.68 -21.98
C LYS A 11 -24.17 -57.28 -22.14
N LEU A 12 -23.37 -58.03 -22.91
CA LEU A 12 -21.99 -57.67 -23.21
C LEU A 12 -21.94 -56.43 -24.13
N GLY A 13 -22.76 -56.41 -25.19
CA GLY A 13 -22.87 -55.23 -26.10
C GLY A 13 -23.28 -53.98 -25.37
N LEU A 14 -24.32 -54.04 -24.51
CA LEU A 14 -24.75 -52.89 -23.68
C LEU A 14 -23.67 -52.43 -22.68
N ARG A 15 -22.88 -53.36 -22.10
CA ARG A 15 -21.73 -52.99 -21.25
C ARG A 15 -20.60 -52.33 -22.03
N GLN A 16 -20.33 -52.77 -23.26
CA GLN A 16 -19.35 -52.12 -24.13
C GLN A 16 -19.82 -50.72 -24.56
N GLU A 17 -21.05 -50.54 -25.00
CA GLU A 17 -21.63 -49.25 -25.36
C GLU A 17 -21.64 -48.28 -24.18
N LEU A 18 -22.05 -48.74 -22.99
CA LEU A 18 -22.02 -47.94 -21.74
C LEU A 18 -20.58 -47.56 -21.35
N SER A 19 -19.59 -48.42 -21.60
CA SER A 19 -18.17 -48.10 -21.34
C SER A 19 -17.63 -47.05 -22.29
N VAL A 20 -18.01 -47.11 -23.57
CA VAL A 20 -17.62 -46.14 -24.60
C VAL A 20 -18.29 -44.79 -24.34
N THR A 21 -19.58 -44.79 -23.98
CA THR A 21 -20.32 -43.59 -23.62
C THR A 21 -19.76 -42.94 -22.37
N LYS A 22 -19.46 -43.70 -21.30
CA LYS A 22 -18.77 -43.19 -20.11
C LYS A 22 -17.42 -42.55 -20.44
N ARG A 23 -16.60 -43.18 -21.30
CA ARG A 23 -15.33 -42.61 -21.73
C ARG A 23 -15.50 -41.31 -22.52
N LYS A 24 -16.53 -41.20 -23.39
CA LYS A 24 -16.84 -39.99 -24.13
C LYS A 24 -17.28 -38.87 -23.16
N VAL A 25 -18.20 -39.15 -22.24
CA VAL A 25 -18.67 -38.20 -21.22
C VAL A 25 -17.51 -37.75 -20.35
N THR A 26 -16.67 -38.66 -19.89
CA THR A 26 -15.50 -38.30 -19.06
C THR A 26 -14.53 -37.38 -19.83
N ARG A 27 -14.28 -37.65 -21.12
CA ARG A 27 -13.46 -36.77 -21.96
C ARG A 27 -14.09 -35.37 -22.07
N VAL A 28 -15.38 -35.28 -22.34
CA VAL A 28 -16.08 -34.00 -22.41
C VAL A 28 -15.99 -33.23 -21.11
N LEU A 29 -16.23 -33.90 -19.96
CA LEU A 29 -16.09 -33.28 -18.64
C LEU A 29 -14.66 -32.77 -18.38
N ILE A 30 -13.64 -33.57 -18.73
CA ILE A 30 -12.23 -33.14 -18.63
C ILE A 30 -11.98 -31.91 -19.50
N HIS A 31 -12.49 -31.86 -20.73
CA HIS A 31 -12.30 -30.69 -21.60
C HIS A 31 -13.01 -29.47 -21.04
N ILE A 32 -14.24 -29.62 -20.54
CA ILE A 32 -14.97 -28.52 -19.87
C ILE A 32 -14.15 -28.00 -18.67
N LEU A 33 -13.66 -28.91 -17.81
CA LEU A 33 -12.82 -28.53 -16.67
C LEU A 33 -11.55 -27.80 -17.10
N LEU A 34 -10.87 -28.29 -18.14
CA LEU A 34 -9.70 -27.64 -18.68
C LEU A 34 -10.00 -26.25 -19.23
N TRP A 35 -11.13 -26.08 -19.96
CA TRP A 35 -11.53 -24.76 -20.43
C TRP A 35 -11.87 -23.79 -19.31
N ILE A 36 -12.55 -24.27 -18.24
CA ILE A 36 -12.79 -23.47 -17.03
C ILE A 36 -11.47 -23.03 -16.41
N LEU A 37 -10.51 -23.93 -16.26
CA LEU A 37 -9.19 -23.59 -15.73
C LEU A 37 -8.44 -22.58 -16.63
N VAL A 38 -8.53 -22.71 -17.93
CA VAL A 38 -7.96 -21.76 -18.89
C VAL A 38 -8.60 -20.38 -18.73
N LEU A 39 -9.92 -20.31 -18.64
CA LEU A 39 -10.65 -19.04 -18.44
C LEU A 39 -10.26 -18.37 -17.10
N ILE A 40 -10.17 -19.14 -16.01
CA ILE A 40 -9.74 -18.61 -14.70
C ILE A 40 -8.32 -18.04 -14.79
N ASN A 41 -7.41 -18.68 -15.53
CA ASN A 41 -6.03 -18.22 -15.66
C ASN A 41 -5.88 -17.02 -16.61
N ILE A 42 -6.74 -16.89 -17.62
CA ILE A 42 -6.71 -15.76 -18.56
C ILE A 42 -7.42 -14.54 -17.98
N PHE A 43 -8.39 -14.73 -17.08
CA PHE A 43 -9.19 -13.66 -16.51
C PHE A 43 -8.36 -12.51 -15.89
N PRO A 44 -7.32 -12.75 -15.07
CA PRO A 44 -6.50 -11.66 -14.54
C PRO A 44 -5.84 -10.81 -15.63
N LEU A 45 -5.38 -11.42 -16.72
CA LEU A 45 -4.77 -10.70 -17.85
C LEU A 45 -5.82 -9.86 -18.60
N TYR A 46 -6.97 -10.44 -18.86
CA TYR A 46 -8.10 -9.74 -19.45
C TYR A 46 -8.50 -8.54 -18.59
N TRP A 47 -8.68 -8.79 -17.29
CA TRP A 47 -9.08 -7.77 -16.33
C TRP A 47 -8.05 -6.63 -16.27
N MET A 48 -6.76 -6.94 -16.20
CA MET A 48 -5.68 -5.95 -16.15
C MET A 48 -5.66 -5.07 -17.40
N ILE A 49 -5.80 -5.67 -18.59
CA ILE A 49 -5.81 -4.92 -19.86
C ILE A 49 -7.05 -4.05 -19.98
N THR A 50 -8.23 -4.58 -19.64
CA THR A 50 -9.47 -3.78 -19.69
C THR A 50 -9.44 -2.65 -18.67
N PHE A 51 -8.90 -2.89 -17.48
CA PHE A 51 -8.76 -1.89 -16.43
C PHE A 51 -7.81 -0.75 -16.81
N SER A 52 -6.71 -1.08 -17.50
CA SER A 52 -5.75 -0.09 -17.96
C SER A 52 -6.30 0.90 -18.99
N LEU A 53 -7.40 0.56 -19.63
CA LEU A 53 -8.04 1.36 -20.67
C LEU A 53 -9.31 2.07 -20.18
N LYS A 54 -9.68 1.95 -18.91
CA LYS A 54 -10.85 2.60 -18.29
C LYS A 54 -10.46 3.90 -17.61
N SER A 55 -11.41 4.84 -17.55
CA SER A 55 -11.29 5.99 -16.67
C SER A 55 -11.39 5.58 -15.20
N ASN A 56 -10.86 6.40 -14.30
CA ASN A 56 -11.00 6.15 -12.87
C ASN A 56 -12.47 6.24 -12.43
N ASP A 57 -13.24 7.10 -13.05
CA ASP A 57 -14.68 7.26 -12.82
C ASP A 57 -15.45 5.99 -13.22
N GLU A 58 -15.11 5.37 -14.34
CA GLU A 58 -15.71 4.11 -14.78
C GLU A 58 -15.36 2.95 -13.83
N ILE A 59 -14.15 2.94 -13.28
CA ILE A 59 -13.69 1.92 -12.34
C ILE A 59 -14.34 2.08 -10.97
N GLN A 60 -14.41 3.30 -10.45
CA GLN A 60 -14.95 3.59 -9.11
C GLN A 60 -16.47 3.71 -9.08
N GLY A 61 -17.11 3.81 -10.22
CA GLY A 61 -18.53 3.99 -10.31
C GLY A 61 -19.01 5.43 -10.17
N TYR A 62 -18.17 6.40 -10.50
CA TYR A 62 -18.51 7.81 -10.51
C TYR A 62 -18.50 8.35 -11.94
N LYS A 63 -19.55 9.05 -12.30
CA LYS A 63 -19.60 9.79 -13.54
C LYS A 63 -19.77 11.27 -13.21
N LYS A 64 -18.98 12.13 -13.84
CA LYS A 64 -19.18 13.57 -13.73
C LYS A 64 -20.52 13.91 -14.35
N SER A 65 -21.41 14.53 -13.60
CA SER A 65 -22.60 15.17 -14.13
C SER A 65 -22.23 16.59 -14.58
N ALA A 66 -22.76 17.02 -15.74
CA ALA A 66 -22.48 18.34 -16.26
C ALA A 66 -23.32 19.46 -15.60
N ASP A 67 -24.32 19.09 -14.81
CA ASP A 67 -25.41 20.00 -14.47
C ASP A 67 -25.34 20.62 -13.07
N LYS A 68 -24.53 20.05 -12.12
CA LYS A 68 -24.39 20.60 -10.77
C LYS A 68 -22.97 20.49 -10.25
N THR A 69 -22.52 21.46 -9.47
CA THR A 69 -21.26 21.41 -8.72
C THR A 69 -21.48 20.76 -7.35
N ARG A 70 -20.40 20.26 -6.72
CA ARG A 70 -20.49 19.76 -5.34
C ARG A 70 -20.90 20.84 -4.34
N TRP A 71 -20.66 22.10 -4.65
CA TRP A 71 -21.16 23.21 -3.86
C TRP A 71 -22.68 23.31 -3.88
N GLU A 72 -23.32 23.11 -5.04
CA GLU A 72 -24.77 23.13 -5.17
C GLU A 72 -25.45 21.96 -4.45
N GLU A 73 -24.81 20.77 -4.43
CA GLU A 73 -25.25 19.63 -3.61
C GLU A 73 -25.23 19.95 -2.11
N ILE A 74 -24.11 20.54 -1.66
CA ILE A 74 -23.95 20.93 -0.26
C ILE A 74 -24.98 22.01 0.12
N GLU A 75 -25.25 22.96 -0.77
CA GLU A 75 -26.26 24.00 -0.61
C GLU A 75 -27.65 23.38 -0.43
N GLU A 76 -28.07 22.50 -1.32
CA GLU A 76 -29.38 21.82 -1.23
C GLU A 76 -29.52 20.99 0.07
N ALA A 77 -28.45 20.29 0.47
CA ALA A 77 -28.44 19.52 1.70
C ALA A 77 -28.49 20.40 2.96
N ILE A 78 -27.82 21.55 2.95
CA ILE A 78 -27.76 22.48 4.09
C ILE A 78 -29.03 23.30 4.19
N VAL A 79 -29.56 23.82 3.09
CA VAL A 79 -30.82 24.60 3.07
C VAL A 79 -32.00 23.78 3.61
N GLY A 80 -31.97 22.45 3.45
CA GLY A 80 -32.96 21.56 4.05
C GLY A 80 -32.83 21.32 5.56
N VAL A 81 -31.67 21.62 6.17
CA VAL A 81 -31.31 21.23 7.55
C VAL A 81 -31.11 22.44 8.47
N THR A 82 -30.75 23.61 7.96
CA THR A 82 -30.30 24.73 8.80
C THR A 82 -31.15 25.98 8.63
N GLY A 83 -31.75 26.40 9.71
CA GLY A 83 -32.56 27.63 9.76
C GLY A 83 -31.77 28.93 9.77
N ASN A 84 -30.48 28.95 10.15
CA ASN A 84 -29.72 30.20 10.35
C ASN A 84 -28.20 29.99 10.31
N ALA A 85 -27.49 30.81 9.53
CA ALA A 85 -26.02 30.77 9.40
C ALA A 85 -25.30 30.97 10.74
N THR A 86 -25.91 31.73 11.67
CA THR A 86 -25.41 31.92 13.02
C THR A 86 -25.35 30.61 13.81
N ASP A 87 -26.31 29.73 13.65
CA ASP A 87 -26.35 28.43 14.32
C ASP A 87 -25.22 27.54 13.85
N ILE A 88 -24.93 27.53 12.55
CA ILE A 88 -23.79 26.76 11.98
C ILE A 88 -22.44 27.26 12.53
N ALA A 89 -22.28 28.56 12.68
CA ALA A 89 -21.08 29.13 13.25
C ALA A 89 -20.92 28.73 14.73
N TRP A 90 -22.01 28.73 15.51
CA TRP A 90 -22.01 28.27 16.89
C TRP A 90 -21.72 26.76 17.00
N ASP A 91 -22.25 25.92 16.11
CA ASP A 91 -21.91 24.50 16.04
C ASP A 91 -20.43 24.28 15.73
N SER A 92 -19.84 25.15 14.91
CA SER A 92 -18.40 25.11 14.62
C SER A 92 -17.58 25.51 15.85
N PHE A 93 -18.06 26.46 16.65
CA PHE A 93 -17.45 26.87 17.90
C PHE A 93 -17.54 25.76 18.95
N GLU A 94 -18.70 25.12 19.10
CA GLU A 94 -18.91 23.97 19.96
C GLU A 94 -17.89 22.86 19.66
N ARG A 95 -17.74 22.49 18.38
CA ARG A 95 -16.75 21.49 17.96
C ARG A 95 -15.32 21.90 18.28
N ALA A 96 -14.99 23.17 18.15
CA ALA A 96 -13.66 23.67 18.51
C ALA A 96 -13.41 23.55 20.03
N ILE A 97 -14.39 23.87 20.87
CA ILE A 97 -14.31 23.70 22.33
C ILE A 97 -14.18 22.22 22.70
N ILE A 98 -15.01 21.35 22.15
CA ILE A 98 -14.95 19.88 22.40
C ILE A 98 -13.58 19.32 22.02
N ASN A 99 -13.04 19.68 20.86
CA ASN A 99 -11.72 19.21 20.42
C ASN A 99 -10.60 19.66 21.36
N THR A 100 -10.67 20.90 21.86
CA THR A 100 -9.69 21.44 22.81
C THR A 100 -9.81 20.73 24.16
N SER A 101 -11.04 20.46 24.60
CA SER A 101 -11.35 19.73 25.84
C SER A 101 -10.81 18.28 25.77
N ASN A 102 -10.98 17.61 24.64
CA ASN A 102 -10.42 16.28 24.40
C ASN A 102 -8.89 16.28 24.46
N THR A 103 -8.25 17.32 23.92
CA THR A 103 -6.80 17.48 24.02
C THR A 103 -6.34 17.63 25.48
N ALA A 104 -7.11 18.32 26.31
CA ALA A 104 -6.83 18.43 27.73
C ALA A 104 -7.03 17.11 28.48
N ALA A 105 -8.09 16.36 28.17
CA ALA A 105 -8.37 15.05 28.75
C ALA A 105 -7.26 14.02 28.48
N ARG A 106 -6.66 14.05 27.28
CA ARG A 106 -5.53 13.17 26.88
C ARG A 106 -4.24 13.40 27.66
N LYS A 107 -4.08 14.52 28.30
CA LYS A 107 -2.84 14.87 29.03
C LYS A 107 -2.81 14.34 30.45
N ASP A 108 -3.85 13.67 30.94
CA ASP A 108 -3.86 13.10 32.28
C ASP A 108 -2.95 11.84 32.35
N PRO A 109 -1.84 11.91 33.10
CA PRO A 109 -0.92 10.79 33.22
C PRO A 109 -1.47 9.63 34.09
N ALA A 110 -2.59 9.83 34.79
CA ALA A 110 -3.17 8.83 35.69
C ALA A 110 -4.10 7.83 34.96
N LEU A 111 -4.53 8.14 33.73
CA LEU A 111 -5.46 7.33 32.97
C LEU A 111 -4.77 6.41 31.94
N SER A 112 -5.31 5.22 31.75
CA SER A 112 -4.89 4.37 30.65
C SER A 112 -5.40 4.90 29.29
N PRO A 113 -4.77 4.55 28.15
CA PRO A 113 -5.24 5.00 26.82
C PRO A 113 -6.70 4.66 26.51
N LYS A 114 -7.23 3.59 27.11
CA LYS A 114 -8.62 3.16 26.94
C LYS A 114 -9.57 4.02 27.78
N ASP A 115 -9.13 4.39 28.97
CA ASP A 115 -9.90 5.25 29.88
C ASP A 115 -9.90 6.69 29.39
N HIS A 116 -8.84 7.14 28.68
CA HIS A 116 -8.81 8.45 28.01
C HIS A 116 -9.96 8.58 27.02
N ALA A 117 -10.19 7.60 26.16
CA ALA A 117 -11.25 7.64 25.15
C ALA A 117 -12.65 7.75 25.79
N ALA A 118 -12.90 6.99 26.84
CA ALA A 118 -14.17 7.05 27.59
C ALA A 118 -14.37 8.42 28.26
N ARG A 119 -13.29 8.99 28.78
CA ARG A 119 -13.32 10.31 29.43
C ARG A 119 -13.52 11.46 28.43
N GLU A 120 -12.92 11.36 27.24
CA GLU A 120 -13.15 12.31 26.14
C GLU A 120 -14.62 12.34 25.74
N GLU A 121 -15.24 11.16 25.57
CA GLU A 121 -16.66 11.05 25.22
C GLU A 121 -17.57 11.60 26.31
N GLU A 122 -17.30 11.29 27.59
CA GLU A 122 -18.03 11.81 28.73
C GLU A 122 -17.99 13.35 28.80
N ILE A 123 -16.81 13.96 28.65
CA ILE A 123 -16.65 15.42 28.66
C ILE A 123 -17.34 16.04 27.43
N ALA A 124 -17.22 15.44 26.28
CA ALA A 124 -17.89 15.91 25.06
C ALA A 124 -19.43 15.91 25.24
N ASP A 125 -19.99 14.88 25.86
CA ASP A 125 -21.42 14.78 26.13
C ASP A 125 -21.89 15.82 27.18
N ILE A 126 -21.11 16.10 28.22
CA ILE A 126 -21.39 17.16 29.17
C ILE A 126 -21.44 18.52 28.46
N ILE A 127 -20.46 18.82 27.63
CA ILE A 127 -20.41 20.08 26.87
C ILE A 127 -21.62 20.19 25.94
N ARG A 128 -21.94 19.14 25.16
CA ARG A 128 -23.10 19.13 24.26
C ARG A 128 -24.42 19.34 25.03
N THR A 129 -24.61 18.63 26.13
CA THR A 129 -25.82 18.70 26.93
C THR A 129 -26.03 20.10 27.53
N ASN A 130 -24.95 20.75 27.89
CA ASN A 130 -24.98 22.10 28.49
C ASN A 130 -24.69 23.21 27.48
N TRP A 131 -24.64 22.90 26.17
CA TRP A 131 -24.17 23.84 25.16
C TRP A 131 -24.96 25.16 25.10
N SER A 132 -26.28 25.12 25.28
CA SER A 132 -27.09 26.34 25.29
C SER A 132 -26.63 27.33 26.38
N ASN A 133 -26.38 26.83 27.58
CA ASN A 133 -25.92 27.65 28.69
C ASN A 133 -24.48 28.17 28.49
N ILE A 134 -23.62 27.32 27.93
CA ILE A 134 -22.22 27.65 27.58
C ILE A 134 -22.22 28.75 26.51
N LYS A 135 -23.03 28.61 25.46
CA LYS A 135 -23.19 29.58 24.39
C LYS A 135 -23.63 30.96 24.93
N ASP A 136 -24.64 30.97 25.79
CA ASP A 136 -25.15 32.20 26.37
C ASP A 136 -24.08 32.88 27.27
N SER A 137 -23.35 32.11 28.05
CA SER A 137 -22.24 32.59 28.87
C SER A 137 -21.09 33.15 28.06
N ILE A 138 -20.66 32.42 26.99
CA ILE A 138 -19.62 32.89 26.06
C ILE A 138 -20.06 34.16 25.35
N SER A 139 -21.33 34.25 24.93
CA SER A 139 -21.87 35.43 24.26
C SER A 139 -21.87 36.67 25.13
N SER A 140 -21.85 36.52 26.46
CA SER A 140 -21.82 37.60 27.44
C SER A 140 -20.40 38.10 27.76
N ILE A 141 -19.34 37.45 27.27
CA ILE A 141 -17.96 37.90 27.49
C ILE A 141 -17.74 39.24 26.77
N GLU A 142 -17.27 40.23 27.53
CA GLU A 142 -17.01 41.56 26.99
C GLU A 142 -15.89 41.53 25.96
N GLY A 143 -16.18 42.04 24.77
CA GLY A 143 -15.20 42.15 23.67
C GLY A 143 -14.92 40.84 22.89
N ILE A 144 -15.71 39.76 23.09
CA ILE A 144 -15.54 38.51 22.32
C ILE A 144 -15.80 38.70 20.81
N PHE A 145 -16.63 39.71 20.45
CA PHE A 145 -17.00 40.07 19.10
C PHE A 145 -16.56 41.52 18.75
N ASP A 146 -15.43 41.99 19.27
CA ASP A 146 -14.90 43.33 19.01
C ASP A 146 -14.26 43.40 17.60
N GLU A 147 -14.69 44.42 16.82
CA GLU A 147 -14.31 44.63 15.41
C GLU A 147 -12.82 44.80 15.23
N ASP A 148 -12.17 45.57 16.08
CA ASP A 148 -10.75 45.91 15.94
C ASP A 148 -9.81 44.71 16.16
N ARG A 149 -10.31 43.56 16.62
CA ARG A 149 -9.53 42.41 17.05
C ARG A 149 -9.61 41.21 16.11
N ILE A 150 -10.73 41.06 15.39
CA ILE A 150 -11.06 39.81 14.70
C ILE A 150 -11.25 39.99 13.18
N LYS A 151 -11.46 41.24 12.72
CA LYS A 151 -11.91 41.57 11.37
C LYS A 151 -10.93 41.15 10.26
N ASP A 152 -9.63 41.28 10.48
CA ASP A 152 -8.61 41.14 9.44
C ASP A 152 -7.45 40.24 9.84
N ILE A 153 -7.71 39.17 10.61
CA ILE A 153 -6.65 38.19 10.91
C ILE A 153 -6.35 37.39 9.66
N ASP A 154 -5.23 37.65 9.02
CA ASP A 154 -4.70 36.75 7.99
C ASP A 154 -4.21 35.45 8.64
N MET A 155 -5.08 34.44 8.63
CA MET A 155 -4.78 33.11 9.20
C MET A 155 -3.66 32.38 8.46
N SER A 156 -3.23 32.87 7.31
CA SER A 156 -2.06 32.37 6.56
C SER A 156 -0.74 32.95 7.08
N ASN A 157 -0.79 34.15 7.70
CA ASN A 157 0.38 34.80 8.27
C ASN A 157 0.60 34.33 9.73
N SER A 158 1.65 33.55 9.95
CA SER A 158 1.98 32.97 11.27
C SER A 158 2.26 34.02 12.34
N ASP A 159 2.80 35.18 11.97
CA ASP A 159 3.20 36.24 12.91
C ASP A 159 1.99 37.06 13.35
N ASP A 160 1.05 37.36 12.47
CA ASP A 160 -0.19 38.06 12.77
C ASP A 160 -1.09 37.20 13.69
N VAL A 161 -1.24 35.92 13.35
CA VAL A 161 -1.98 34.95 14.19
C VAL A 161 -1.37 34.85 15.59
N LYS A 162 -0.04 34.87 15.69
CA LYS A 162 0.67 34.80 16.96
C LYS A 162 0.49 36.06 17.79
N ALA A 163 0.58 37.23 17.16
CA ALA A 163 0.40 38.51 17.83
C ALA A 163 -1.00 38.65 18.46
N VAL A 164 -2.04 38.26 17.72
CA VAL A 164 -3.43 38.28 18.20
C VAL A 164 -3.67 37.22 19.27
N ALA A 165 -3.21 35.99 19.09
CA ALA A 165 -3.41 34.89 20.04
C ALA A 165 -2.78 35.14 21.40
N HIS A 166 -1.69 35.90 21.47
CA HIS A 166 -0.97 36.23 22.69
C HIS A 166 -1.24 37.68 23.20
N SER A 167 -2.21 38.38 22.61
CA SER A 167 -2.62 39.69 23.13
C SER A 167 -3.20 39.55 24.52
N GLU A 168 -3.02 40.54 25.37
CA GLU A 168 -3.59 40.56 26.73
C GLU A 168 -5.11 40.34 26.72
N GLN A 169 -5.78 40.86 25.72
CA GLN A 169 -7.21 40.77 25.55
C GLN A 169 -7.68 39.37 25.16
N MET A 170 -7.00 38.70 24.23
CA MET A 170 -7.30 37.31 23.89
C MET A 170 -6.98 36.36 25.04
N THR A 171 -5.94 36.65 25.79
CA THR A 171 -5.60 35.89 27.00
C THR A 171 -6.71 36.01 28.06
N ALA A 172 -7.30 37.20 28.23
CA ALA A 172 -8.43 37.39 29.13
C ALA A 172 -9.68 36.63 28.66
N ILE A 173 -10.01 36.70 27.36
CA ILE A 173 -11.14 35.96 26.79
C ILE A 173 -10.93 34.43 26.93
N TYR A 174 -9.73 33.95 26.70
CA TYR A 174 -9.43 32.53 26.92
C TYR A 174 -9.62 32.11 28.36
N ALA A 175 -9.20 32.95 29.35
CA ALA A 175 -9.39 32.66 30.76
C ALA A 175 -10.87 32.59 31.16
N GLU A 176 -11.70 33.46 30.60
CA GLU A 176 -13.15 33.44 30.85
C GLU A 176 -13.81 32.21 30.24
N ILE A 177 -13.41 31.81 29.00
CA ILE A 177 -13.89 30.59 28.37
C ILE A 177 -13.44 29.35 29.18
N GLU A 178 -12.20 29.34 29.67
CA GLU A 178 -11.68 28.28 30.55
C GLU A 178 -12.52 28.14 31.80
N GLU A 179 -12.88 29.27 32.47
CA GLU A 179 -13.69 29.27 33.65
C GLU A 179 -15.10 28.74 33.40
N ILE A 180 -15.73 29.15 32.29
CA ILE A 180 -17.06 28.67 31.89
C ILE A 180 -17.04 27.16 31.66
N ILE A 181 -16.09 26.65 30.90
CA ILE A 181 -16.00 25.22 30.59
C ILE A 181 -15.67 24.40 31.84
N ASN A 182 -14.65 24.82 32.60
CA ASN A 182 -14.23 24.12 33.82
C ASN A 182 -15.35 24.10 34.86
N SER A 183 -16.06 25.21 35.07
CA SER A 183 -17.18 25.27 36.00
C SER A 183 -18.37 24.44 35.58
N THR A 184 -18.61 24.30 34.27
CA THR A 184 -19.68 23.47 33.71
C THR A 184 -19.37 21.99 33.90
N VAL A 185 -18.16 21.55 33.53
CA VAL A 185 -17.74 20.18 33.68
C VAL A 185 -17.63 19.76 35.15
N ALA A 186 -17.13 20.65 36.04
CA ALA A 186 -17.02 20.37 37.48
C ALA A 186 -18.36 20.19 38.19
N LYS A 187 -19.46 20.70 37.63
CA LYS A 187 -20.81 20.49 38.19
C LYS A 187 -21.33 19.08 37.96
N GLU A 188 -20.97 18.50 36.83
CA GLU A 188 -21.48 17.18 36.39
C GLU A 188 -20.56 16.04 36.83
N ILE A 189 -19.24 16.28 36.87
CA ILE A 189 -18.27 15.29 37.36
C ILE A 189 -18.04 15.54 38.87
N PRO A 190 -18.48 14.65 39.76
CA PRO A 190 -18.29 14.86 41.19
C PRO A 190 -16.80 14.83 41.52
N VAL A 191 -16.33 15.97 42.10
CA VAL A 191 -14.98 16.08 42.66
C VAL A 191 -14.90 15.15 43.87
N VAL A 192 -14.16 14.05 43.76
CA VAL A 192 -13.83 13.21 44.91
C VAL A 192 -12.87 14.00 45.80
N LYS A 193 -13.30 14.30 47.00
CA LYS A 193 -12.54 15.04 47.99
C LYS A 193 -11.23 14.36 48.35
N GLU A 194 -10.17 15.18 48.44
CA GLU A 194 -8.87 15.01 49.08
C GLU A 194 -8.43 13.58 49.45
N ALA A 195 -7.34 13.16 48.80
CA ALA A 195 -6.57 11.97 49.21
C ALA A 195 -6.09 12.17 50.68
N PRO A 196 -6.19 11.17 51.55
CA PRO A 196 -5.62 11.25 52.89
C PRO A 196 -4.11 11.41 52.83
N ALA A 197 -3.58 12.28 53.66
CA ALA A 197 -2.16 12.54 53.80
C ALA A 197 -1.38 11.22 53.98
N LYS A 198 -0.28 11.07 53.26
CA LYS A 198 0.65 9.93 53.42
C LYS A 198 1.13 9.90 54.88
N THR A 199 0.70 8.90 55.61
CA THR A 199 1.37 8.47 56.83
C THR A 199 2.49 7.52 56.45
N ASP A 200 3.73 7.92 56.76
CA ASP A 200 4.90 7.07 56.73
C ASP A 200 4.67 5.82 57.59
N SER A 201 4.51 4.68 57.00
CA SER A 201 4.77 3.40 57.68
C SER A 201 5.25 2.40 56.63
N SER A 202 6.54 2.07 56.76
CA SER A 202 7.20 0.93 56.19
C SER A 202 6.49 -0.36 56.58
N ASP A 203 5.79 -1.01 55.64
CA ASP A 203 5.55 -2.44 55.70
C ASP A 203 5.40 -2.98 54.26
N GLU A 204 6.41 -3.71 53.86
CA GLU A 204 6.40 -4.56 52.65
C GLU A 204 5.52 -5.78 52.93
N THR A 205 4.45 -5.92 52.26
CA THR A 205 3.68 -7.11 51.83
C THR A 205 2.19 -6.83 51.91
N ALA A 206 1.62 -6.30 50.85
CA ALA A 206 0.17 -6.47 50.63
C ALA A 206 -0.16 -6.15 49.16
N ASP A 207 -0.53 -7.21 48.48
CA ASP A 207 -1.63 -7.32 47.54
C ASP A 207 -1.72 -6.33 46.37
N VAL A 208 -1.41 -6.85 45.21
CA VAL A 208 -1.67 -6.26 43.89
C VAL A 208 -3.19 -6.28 43.67
N GLY A 209 -3.89 -5.21 44.07
CA GLY A 209 -5.35 -5.15 43.93
C GLY A 209 -6.03 -3.85 44.27
N ALA A 210 -5.32 -2.87 44.80
CA ALA A 210 -5.91 -1.55 45.08
C ALA A 210 -5.60 -0.60 43.90
N GLN A 211 -6.55 -0.48 42.96
CA GLN A 211 -6.64 0.69 42.09
C GLN A 211 -6.70 1.92 42.99
N SER A 212 -5.67 2.79 42.90
CA SER A 212 -5.69 4.10 43.53
C SER A 212 -6.80 4.90 42.84
N ASP A 213 -7.89 5.16 43.57
CA ASP A 213 -8.86 6.22 43.25
C ASP A 213 -8.19 7.59 43.36
N ALA A 214 -7.29 7.88 42.42
CA ALA A 214 -6.73 9.20 42.23
C ALA A 214 -7.87 10.07 41.65
N ALA A 215 -8.35 11.03 42.45
CA ALA A 215 -9.37 11.95 42.03
C ALA A 215 -8.90 12.70 40.76
N TYR A 216 -9.56 12.46 39.65
CA TYR A 216 -9.34 13.19 38.42
C TYR A 216 -9.93 14.57 38.54
N VAL A 217 -9.10 15.60 38.42
CA VAL A 217 -9.55 16.99 38.30
C VAL A 217 -9.38 17.38 36.83
N TYR A 218 -10.49 17.46 36.12
CA TYR A 218 -10.51 18.02 34.78
C TYR A 218 -10.09 19.48 34.80
N ASN A 219 -9.08 19.82 34.03
CA ASN A 219 -8.60 21.21 33.93
C ASN A 219 -8.39 21.54 32.44
N PHE A 220 -9.38 22.18 31.86
CA PHE A 220 -9.30 22.76 30.54
C PHE A 220 -8.45 24.02 30.59
N VAL A 221 -7.35 24.05 29.87
CA VAL A 221 -6.43 25.18 29.81
C VAL A 221 -5.96 25.40 28.39
N PHE A 222 -6.09 26.62 27.90
CA PHE A 222 -5.44 27.02 26.65
C PHE A 222 -3.92 27.05 26.86
N SER A 223 -3.17 26.46 25.90
CA SER A 223 -1.72 26.37 26.01
C SER A 223 -1.09 27.79 26.11
N THR A 224 -0.26 27.99 27.11
CA THR A 224 0.53 29.23 27.34
C THR A 224 1.90 29.17 26.63
N SER A 225 2.12 28.24 25.72
CA SER A 225 3.39 28.12 25.01
C SER A 225 3.60 29.28 24.02
N ASP A 226 4.86 29.62 23.72
CA ASP A 226 5.22 30.64 22.70
C ASP A 226 4.74 30.32 21.29
N ARG A 227 4.19 29.13 21.07
CA ARG A 227 3.63 28.70 19.78
C ARG A 227 2.11 28.64 19.88
N VAL A 228 1.44 29.27 18.93
CA VAL A 228 -0.02 29.19 18.79
C VAL A 228 -0.38 27.73 18.46
N THR A 229 -1.18 27.12 19.33
CA THR A 229 -1.63 25.74 19.11
C THR A 229 -2.72 25.67 18.04
N ASN A 230 -2.91 24.48 17.47
CA ASN A 230 -4.00 24.26 16.52
C ASN A 230 -5.37 24.51 17.15
N ASP A 231 -5.51 24.29 18.46
CA ASP A 231 -6.75 24.50 19.18
C ASP A 231 -7.06 25.99 19.33
N GLN A 232 -6.07 26.82 19.69
CA GLN A 232 -6.20 28.27 19.70
C GLN A 232 -6.58 28.82 18.32
N LYS A 233 -5.94 28.33 17.23
CA LYS A 233 -6.29 28.70 15.87
C LYS A 233 -7.73 28.37 15.52
N ARG A 234 -8.22 27.20 15.92
CA ARG A 234 -9.62 26.78 15.67
C ARG A 234 -10.61 27.69 16.38
N ILE A 235 -10.36 28.03 17.64
CA ILE A 235 -11.23 28.91 18.40
C ILE A 235 -11.21 30.33 17.84
N MET A 236 -10.05 30.92 17.60
CA MET A 236 -9.93 32.23 16.95
C MET A 236 -10.69 32.30 15.63
N LYS A 237 -10.59 31.26 14.84
CA LYS A 237 -11.28 31.14 13.56
C LYS A 237 -12.79 31.03 13.71
N ALA A 238 -13.27 30.30 14.72
CA ALA A 238 -14.68 30.21 15.03
C ALA A 238 -15.23 31.56 15.55
N MET A 239 -14.47 32.27 16.38
CA MET A 239 -14.81 33.62 16.85
C MET A 239 -14.89 34.63 15.70
N SER A 240 -13.90 34.63 14.80
CA SER A 240 -13.89 35.50 13.62
C SER A 240 -15.14 35.31 12.76
N ARG A 241 -15.60 34.09 12.60
CA ARG A 241 -16.81 33.77 11.85
C ARG A 241 -18.08 34.27 12.52
N LEU A 242 -18.18 34.05 13.83
CA LEU A 242 -19.33 34.58 14.61
C LEU A 242 -19.41 36.11 14.52
N TYR A 243 -18.26 36.79 14.62
CA TYR A 243 -18.16 38.21 14.43
C TYR A 243 -18.65 38.66 13.04
N GLN A 244 -18.13 38.04 11.98
CA GLN A 244 -18.52 38.36 10.61
C GLN A 244 -20.02 38.17 10.37
N LEU A 245 -20.62 37.11 10.91
CA LEU A 245 -22.06 36.87 10.84
C LEU A 245 -22.92 37.83 11.61
N GLN A 246 -22.47 38.29 12.75
CA GLN A 246 -23.22 39.26 13.56
C GLN A 246 -23.19 40.68 13.01
N ASN A 247 -22.07 41.06 12.34
CA ASN A 247 -21.82 42.41 11.91
C ASN A 247 -21.94 42.61 10.38
N SER A 248 -22.16 41.55 9.61
CA SER A 248 -22.29 41.68 8.16
C SER A 248 -23.76 41.81 7.74
N GLU A 249 -24.02 42.74 6.81
CA GLU A 249 -25.25 42.80 6.02
C GLU A 249 -25.28 41.68 4.96
N VAL A 250 -24.81 40.48 5.28
CA VAL A 250 -24.76 39.36 4.32
C VAL A 250 -26.18 38.90 4.09
N GLN A 251 -26.73 39.27 2.92
CA GLN A 251 -28.10 38.91 2.53
C GLN A 251 -28.25 37.42 2.21
N ASP A 252 -27.15 36.73 1.89
CA ASP A 252 -27.14 35.30 1.56
C ASP A 252 -26.20 34.50 2.51
N PRO A 253 -26.77 33.74 3.46
CA PRO A 253 -26.01 32.89 4.35
C PRO A 253 -25.13 31.86 3.64
N TRP A 254 -25.54 31.43 2.44
CA TRP A 254 -24.81 30.45 1.66
C TRP A 254 -23.49 30.99 1.12
N GLU A 255 -23.49 32.20 0.55
CA GLU A 255 -22.26 32.84 0.06
C GLU A 255 -21.25 33.05 1.20
N PHE A 256 -21.72 33.38 2.41
CA PHE A 256 -20.85 33.46 3.59
C PHE A 256 -20.25 32.09 3.96
N ILE A 257 -21.04 31.02 3.95
CA ILE A 257 -20.56 29.66 4.25
C ILE A 257 -19.56 29.24 3.20
N LYS A 258 -19.86 29.43 1.94
CA LYS A 258 -19.00 29.12 0.79
C LYS A 258 -17.64 29.84 0.88
N ALA A 259 -17.65 31.13 1.17
CA ALA A 259 -16.44 31.94 1.37
C ALA A 259 -15.65 31.48 2.60
N SER A 260 -16.34 31.22 3.71
CA SER A 260 -15.71 30.78 4.97
C SER A 260 -15.09 29.41 4.85
N VAL A 261 -15.76 28.46 4.22
CA VAL A 261 -15.26 27.11 3.95
C VAL A 261 -14.14 27.17 2.91
N GLY A 262 -14.31 27.96 1.85
CA GLY A 262 -13.29 28.17 0.83
C GLY A 262 -11.99 28.76 1.37
N ASN A 263 -12.04 29.67 2.32
CA ASN A 263 -10.84 30.23 2.96
C ASN A 263 -10.13 29.25 3.92
N MET A 264 -10.81 28.16 4.32
CA MET A 264 -10.23 27.12 5.19
C MET A 264 -9.56 26.00 4.44
N MET A 265 -9.96 25.83 3.21
CA MET A 265 -9.49 24.77 2.33
C MET A 265 -8.38 25.35 1.45
N GLY A 266 -7.32 24.59 1.21
CA GLY A 266 -6.34 24.95 0.21
C GLY A 266 -6.97 25.00 -1.19
N ASP A 267 -6.27 25.61 -2.13
CA ASP A 267 -6.76 25.78 -3.49
C ASP A 267 -7.17 24.46 -4.16
N ASP A 268 -6.44 23.37 -3.90
CA ASP A 268 -6.77 22.02 -4.38
C ASP A 268 -8.18 21.54 -3.94
N MET A 269 -8.60 21.92 -2.73
CA MET A 269 -9.91 21.54 -2.20
C MET A 269 -11.04 22.41 -2.76
N LYS A 270 -10.78 23.69 -3.02
CA LYS A 270 -11.70 24.58 -3.73
C LYS A 270 -11.97 24.05 -5.12
N ASP A 271 -10.90 23.75 -5.87
CA ASP A 271 -11.00 23.17 -7.22
C ASP A 271 -11.81 21.86 -7.23
N MET A 272 -11.71 21.07 -6.17
CA MET A 272 -12.48 19.83 -6.05
C MET A 272 -13.97 20.08 -5.78
N LEU A 273 -14.33 21.13 -5.06
CA LEU A 273 -15.73 21.49 -4.75
C LEU A 273 -16.40 22.24 -5.90
N ASP A 274 -15.63 22.98 -6.69
CA ASP A 274 -16.12 23.63 -7.91
C ASP A 274 -16.28 22.66 -9.10
N GLN A 275 -15.84 21.40 -8.94
CA GLN A 275 -16.07 20.37 -9.96
C GLN A 275 -17.55 19.95 -10.00
N PRO A 276 -18.07 19.61 -11.18
CA PRO A 276 -19.46 19.14 -11.32
C PRO A 276 -19.70 17.90 -10.46
N GLU A 277 -20.94 17.80 -10.00
CA GLU A 277 -21.44 16.66 -9.23
C GLU A 277 -21.12 15.34 -9.92
N THR A 278 -20.70 14.35 -9.15
CA THR A 278 -20.48 13.00 -9.66
C THR A 278 -21.70 12.13 -9.36
N GLU A 279 -22.49 11.81 -10.40
CA GLU A 279 -23.56 10.82 -10.27
C GLU A 279 -22.96 9.43 -10.07
N TYR A 280 -23.46 8.67 -9.09
CA TYR A 280 -23.04 7.29 -8.87
C TYR A 280 -23.55 6.40 -10.01
N VAL A 281 -22.64 5.98 -10.86
CA VAL A 281 -22.86 4.95 -11.87
C VAL A 281 -22.30 3.64 -11.34
N GLN A 282 -22.96 2.52 -11.58
CA GLN A 282 -22.43 1.22 -11.16
C GLN A 282 -21.02 0.97 -11.72
N PRO A 283 -20.06 0.58 -10.87
CA PRO A 283 -18.69 0.38 -11.32
C PRO A 283 -18.61 -0.70 -12.40
N ASN A 284 -17.90 -0.41 -13.47
CA ASN A 284 -17.61 -1.37 -14.53
C ASN A 284 -16.30 -2.12 -14.25
N HIS A 285 -16.34 -3.09 -13.34
CA HIS A 285 -15.11 -3.83 -12.99
C HIS A 285 -14.73 -4.92 -14.01
N VAL A 286 -15.70 -5.47 -14.75
CA VAL A 286 -15.47 -6.66 -15.59
C VAL A 286 -15.74 -6.39 -17.07
N GLY A 287 -16.62 -5.44 -17.40
CA GLY A 287 -17.00 -5.11 -18.79
C GLY A 287 -15.83 -4.51 -19.59
N LEU A 288 -16.06 -4.35 -20.89
CA LEU A 288 -15.16 -3.58 -21.75
C LEU A 288 -15.23 -2.09 -21.38
N PRO A 289 -14.15 -1.32 -21.59
CA PRO A 289 -14.15 0.12 -21.38
C PRO A 289 -15.18 0.79 -22.29
N SER A 290 -15.88 1.80 -21.78
CA SER A 290 -16.82 2.61 -22.56
C SER A 290 -16.10 3.46 -23.60
N GLU A 291 -14.95 4.01 -23.19
CA GLU A 291 -13.99 4.73 -24.03
C GLU A 291 -12.57 4.25 -23.73
N LEU A 292 -11.66 4.39 -24.70
CA LEU A 292 -10.29 3.91 -24.55
C LEU A 292 -9.40 5.05 -24.00
N HIS A 293 -9.01 4.95 -22.75
CA HIS A 293 -8.16 5.92 -22.06
C HIS A 293 -6.67 5.58 -22.18
N TRP A 294 -6.08 5.95 -23.31
CA TRP A 294 -4.63 5.74 -23.56
C TRP A 294 -3.74 6.62 -22.69
N GLU A 295 -4.26 7.72 -22.15
CA GLU A 295 -3.59 8.60 -21.19
C GLU A 295 -3.13 7.88 -19.92
N ASN A 296 -3.77 6.77 -19.56
CA ASN A 296 -3.35 5.92 -18.45
C ASN A 296 -1.94 5.36 -18.66
N TYR A 297 -1.61 5.00 -19.90
CA TYR A 297 -0.26 4.52 -20.25
C TYR A 297 0.77 5.66 -20.22
N GLU A 298 0.38 6.85 -20.66
CA GLU A 298 1.24 8.03 -20.56
C GLU A 298 1.51 8.40 -19.10
N SER A 299 0.46 8.39 -18.27
CA SER A 299 0.55 8.61 -16.82
C SER A 299 1.42 7.57 -16.16
N ALA A 300 1.23 6.28 -16.47
CA ALA A 300 2.06 5.20 -15.97
C ALA A 300 3.55 5.37 -16.33
N LEU A 301 3.86 5.80 -17.54
CA LEU A 301 5.25 6.03 -17.98
C LEU A 301 5.92 7.23 -17.32
N LYS A 302 5.12 8.18 -16.81
CA LYS A 302 5.61 9.39 -16.12
C LYS A 302 5.81 9.20 -14.61
N ILE A 303 5.60 8.01 -14.08
CA ILE A 303 5.83 7.70 -12.66
C ILE A 303 7.23 8.13 -12.24
N GLY A 304 7.32 8.77 -11.09
CA GLY A 304 8.56 9.32 -10.54
C GLY A 304 8.63 10.83 -10.59
N LYS A 305 7.91 11.49 -11.50
CA LYS A 305 7.71 12.95 -11.44
C LYS A 305 6.71 13.39 -10.38
N TYR A 306 5.72 12.51 -10.07
CA TYR A 306 4.66 12.80 -9.09
C TYR A 306 5.09 12.67 -7.63
N TYR A 307 6.10 11.83 -7.34
CA TYR A 307 6.47 11.49 -5.96
C TYR A 307 7.77 12.14 -5.47
N ASP A 308 8.49 12.84 -6.33
CA ASP A 308 9.69 13.59 -5.94
C ASP A 308 9.82 14.84 -6.79
N PRO A 309 9.05 15.91 -6.47
CA PRO A 309 9.09 17.17 -7.21
C PRO A 309 10.46 17.86 -7.16
N ASP A 310 11.27 17.55 -6.14
CA ASP A 310 12.61 18.15 -5.97
C ASP A 310 13.73 17.34 -6.64
N SER A 311 13.44 16.15 -7.18
CA SER A 311 14.46 15.41 -7.91
C SER A 311 14.69 16.04 -9.29
N SER A 312 15.71 16.87 -9.40
CA SER A 312 16.26 17.38 -10.66
C SER A 312 16.75 16.28 -11.62
N VAL A 313 16.65 15.01 -11.20
CA VAL A 313 17.10 13.83 -11.93
C VAL A 313 15.97 13.33 -12.83
N LYS A 314 16.03 13.62 -14.13
CA LYS A 314 15.17 13.09 -15.21
C LYS A 314 15.05 11.55 -15.28
N ARG A 315 15.49 10.82 -14.24
CA ARG A 315 15.70 9.36 -14.27
C ARG A 315 14.64 8.52 -13.53
N ASN A 316 13.66 9.14 -12.88
CA ASN A 316 12.63 8.42 -12.14
C ASN A 316 11.38 8.20 -12.99
N THR A 317 11.53 7.59 -14.15
CA THR A 317 10.41 7.22 -15.01
C THR A 317 10.27 5.69 -15.03
N MET A 318 9.08 5.18 -15.29
CA MET A 318 8.83 3.75 -15.43
C MET A 318 9.74 3.10 -16.49
N ALA A 319 10.06 3.81 -17.58
CA ALA A 319 11.02 3.34 -18.58
C ALA A 319 12.40 3.09 -17.97
N TYR A 320 12.82 3.92 -17.03
CA TYR A 320 14.09 3.75 -16.34
C TYR A 320 14.06 2.55 -15.38
N TYR A 321 12.97 2.38 -14.64
CA TYR A 321 12.77 1.21 -13.78
C TYR A 321 12.71 -0.09 -14.59
N PHE A 322 12.11 -0.03 -15.78
CA PHE A 322 12.13 -1.14 -16.74
C PHE A 322 13.56 -1.49 -17.16
N LEU A 323 14.38 -0.50 -17.53
CA LEU A 323 15.79 -0.71 -17.86
C LEU A 323 16.58 -1.26 -16.68
N ASN A 324 16.35 -0.77 -15.47
CA ASN A 324 16.98 -1.30 -14.25
C ASN A 324 16.62 -2.79 -14.07
N SER A 325 15.35 -3.13 -14.19
CA SER A 325 14.91 -4.53 -14.10
C SER A 325 15.59 -5.41 -15.17
N LEU A 326 15.73 -4.88 -16.38
CA LEU A 326 16.41 -5.59 -17.46
C LEU A 326 17.90 -5.81 -17.16
N VAL A 327 18.60 -4.76 -16.69
CA VAL A 327 20.03 -4.85 -16.32
C VAL A 327 20.23 -5.82 -15.16
N VAL A 328 19.41 -5.73 -14.10
CA VAL A 328 19.51 -6.62 -12.94
C VAL A 328 19.23 -8.06 -13.35
N SER A 329 18.15 -8.32 -14.08
CA SER A 329 17.77 -9.67 -14.50
C SER A 329 18.80 -10.27 -15.46
N ALA A 330 19.23 -9.53 -16.47
CA ALA A 330 20.22 -10.01 -17.43
C ALA A 330 21.56 -10.35 -16.75
N SER A 331 22.03 -9.47 -15.86
CA SER A 331 23.27 -9.70 -15.12
C SER A 331 23.17 -10.92 -14.18
N ALA A 332 22.05 -11.04 -13.45
CA ALA A 332 21.80 -12.19 -12.60
C ALA A 332 21.73 -13.50 -13.40
N ILE A 333 21.09 -13.51 -14.57
CA ILE A 333 21.01 -14.66 -15.47
C ILE A 333 22.41 -15.12 -15.90
N VAL A 334 23.24 -14.19 -16.38
CA VAL A 334 24.60 -14.50 -16.83
C VAL A 334 25.43 -15.12 -15.69
N ILE A 335 25.42 -14.50 -14.52
CA ILE A 335 26.15 -14.99 -13.34
C ILE A 335 25.62 -16.37 -12.92
N THR A 336 24.30 -16.54 -12.87
CA THR A 336 23.65 -17.82 -12.48
C THR A 336 24.00 -18.93 -13.44
N ILE A 337 23.91 -18.72 -14.76
CA ILE A 337 24.22 -19.73 -15.77
C ILE A 337 25.67 -20.14 -15.69
N MET A 338 26.60 -19.17 -15.65
CA MET A 338 28.03 -19.45 -15.57
C MET A 338 28.36 -20.23 -14.29
N ALA A 339 27.89 -19.79 -13.15
CA ALA A 339 28.12 -20.46 -11.87
C ALA A 339 27.49 -21.85 -11.82
N ALA A 340 26.24 -22.00 -12.29
CA ALA A 340 25.54 -23.28 -12.32
C ALA A 340 26.22 -24.30 -13.23
N PHE A 341 26.64 -23.90 -14.44
CA PHE A 341 27.30 -24.79 -15.39
C PHE A 341 28.67 -25.22 -14.88
N MET A 342 29.47 -24.30 -14.34
CA MET A 342 30.76 -24.61 -13.70
C MET A 342 30.58 -25.57 -12.52
N ALA A 343 29.64 -25.29 -11.63
CA ALA A 343 29.33 -26.15 -10.49
C ALA A 343 28.85 -27.54 -10.95
N THR A 344 27.93 -27.60 -11.93
CA THR A 344 27.41 -28.85 -12.48
C THR A 344 28.53 -29.66 -13.11
N TYR A 345 29.39 -29.06 -13.94
CA TYR A 345 30.52 -29.72 -14.56
C TYR A 345 31.46 -30.30 -13.49
N ALA A 346 31.82 -29.49 -12.50
CA ALA A 346 32.69 -29.94 -11.40
C ALA A 346 32.08 -31.10 -10.60
N MET A 347 30.76 -31.07 -10.36
CA MET A 347 30.06 -32.09 -9.57
C MET A 347 29.70 -33.36 -10.38
N THR A 348 29.58 -33.29 -11.69
CA THR A 348 29.18 -34.45 -12.49
C THR A 348 30.38 -35.11 -13.22
N ARG A 349 31.31 -34.33 -13.74
CA ARG A 349 32.41 -34.81 -14.58
C ARG A 349 33.74 -34.97 -13.84
N LEU A 350 34.04 -34.07 -12.91
CA LEU A 350 35.32 -34.14 -12.20
C LEU A 350 35.23 -35.06 -10.98
N VAL A 351 36.31 -35.81 -10.73
CA VAL A 351 36.45 -36.70 -9.57
C VAL A 351 37.26 -35.99 -8.50
N TRP A 352 36.60 -35.59 -7.38
CA TRP A 352 37.27 -34.95 -6.26
C TRP A 352 36.60 -35.31 -4.93
N LYS A 353 37.38 -35.19 -3.82
CA LYS A 353 36.88 -35.46 -2.47
C LYS A 353 35.87 -34.38 -2.05
N GLY A 354 34.67 -34.76 -1.63
CA GLY A 354 33.62 -33.82 -1.20
C GLY A 354 32.53 -33.55 -2.25
N ARG A 355 32.65 -34.04 -3.49
CA ARG A 355 31.65 -33.86 -4.55
C ARG A 355 30.21 -34.16 -4.11
N LYS A 356 30.00 -35.30 -3.43
CA LYS A 356 28.67 -35.72 -2.97
C LYS A 356 28.11 -34.78 -1.88
N THR A 357 28.99 -34.29 -1.00
CA THR A 357 28.61 -33.37 0.08
C THR A 357 28.23 -32.00 -0.51
N MET A 358 29.00 -31.50 -1.47
CA MET A 358 28.72 -30.24 -2.15
C MET A 358 27.37 -30.28 -2.90
N ASN A 359 27.08 -31.40 -3.60
CA ASN A 359 25.78 -31.58 -4.24
C ASN A 359 24.63 -31.52 -3.22
N LYS A 360 24.78 -32.21 -2.08
CA LYS A 360 23.78 -32.11 -0.99
C LYS A 360 23.63 -30.70 -0.46
N PHE A 361 24.74 -29.97 -0.32
CA PHE A 361 24.73 -28.59 0.14
C PHE A 361 23.95 -27.67 -0.81
N PHE A 362 24.16 -27.78 -2.12
CA PHE A 362 23.37 -27.00 -3.08
C PHE A 362 21.88 -27.39 -3.06
N MET A 363 21.56 -28.68 -2.90
CA MET A 363 20.17 -29.12 -2.80
C MET A 363 19.48 -28.60 -1.53
N LEU A 364 20.20 -28.43 -0.41
CA LEU A 364 19.68 -27.76 0.78
C LEU A 364 19.26 -26.32 0.50
N GLY A 365 19.93 -25.65 -0.44
CA GLY A 365 19.55 -24.30 -0.87
C GLY A 365 18.11 -24.18 -1.38
N LEU A 366 17.54 -25.27 -1.92
CA LEU A 366 16.13 -25.31 -2.36
C LEU A 366 15.13 -25.32 -1.19
N THR A 367 15.57 -25.69 0.01
CA THR A 367 14.69 -25.78 1.19
C THR A 367 14.67 -24.49 2.00
N ILE A 368 15.61 -23.57 1.75
CA ILE A 368 15.70 -22.32 2.48
C ILE A 368 14.63 -21.35 1.95
N PRO A 369 13.72 -20.86 2.82
CA PRO A 369 12.76 -19.84 2.41
C PRO A 369 13.48 -18.55 2.04
N ILE A 370 13.41 -18.13 0.79
CA ILE A 370 14.13 -16.95 0.28
C ILE A 370 13.84 -15.71 1.14
N HIS A 371 12.57 -15.49 1.47
CA HIS A 371 12.15 -14.31 2.24
C HIS A 371 12.62 -14.33 3.70
N ALA A 372 12.88 -15.50 4.28
CA ALA A 372 13.48 -15.60 5.62
C ALA A 372 14.94 -15.07 5.66
N ALA A 373 15.61 -15.06 4.51
CA ALA A 373 16.98 -14.59 4.39
C ALA A 373 17.10 -13.05 4.22
N ILE A 374 16.00 -12.31 4.14
CA ILE A 374 16.01 -10.85 3.89
C ILE A 374 16.90 -10.13 4.91
N VAL A 375 16.67 -10.34 6.20
CA VAL A 375 17.39 -9.63 7.27
C VAL A 375 18.88 -9.97 7.26
N PRO A 376 19.31 -11.24 7.24
CA PRO A 376 20.73 -11.57 7.16
C PRO A 376 21.42 -10.99 5.92
N VAL A 377 20.76 -11.07 4.75
CA VAL A 377 21.31 -10.52 3.50
C VAL A 377 21.42 -9.00 3.58
N TYR A 378 20.39 -8.31 4.08
CA TYR A 378 20.46 -6.87 4.32
C TYR A 378 21.65 -6.47 5.19
N MET A 379 21.88 -7.20 6.30
CA MET A 379 23.02 -6.94 7.19
C MET A 379 24.38 -7.11 6.49
N ILE A 380 24.51 -8.12 5.63
CA ILE A 380 25.72 -8.34 4.84
C ILE A 380 25.92 -7.20 3.84
N LEU A 381 24.87 -6.87 3.07
CA LEU A 381 24.92 -5.81 2.06
C LEU A 381 25.21 -4.44 2.70
N SER A 382 24.63 -4.16 3.86
CA SER A 382 24.89 -2.94 4.63
C SER A 382 26.36 -2.85 5.07
N ARG A 383 26.93 -3.94 5.59
CA ARG A 383 28.36 -3.98 5.98
C ARG A 383 29.30 -3.82 4.80
N LEU A 384 28.92 -4.31 3.62
CA LEU A 384 29.69 -4.17 2.39
C LEU A 384 29.51 -2.79 1.72
N GLY A 385 28.58 -1.96 2.20
CA GLY A 385 28.25 -0.68 1.57
C GLY A 385 27.56 -0.84 0.20
N TRP A 386 26.88 -1.97 -0.03
CA TRP A 386 26.26 -2.28 -1.32
C TRP A 386 24.79 -1.89 -1.39
N LEU A 387 24.15 -1.47 -0.30
CA LEU A 387 22.77 -0.95 -0.36
C LEU A 387 22.68 0.19 -1.36
N ASN A 388 21.52 0.34 -2.00
CA ASN A 388 21.29 1.32 -3.05
C ASN A 388 22.23 1.20 -4.26
N THR A 389 22.56 -0.02 -4.66
CA THR A 389 23.37 -0.32 -5.84
C THR A 389 22.78 -1.50 -6.63
N TYR A 390 23.19 -1.67 -7.89
CA TYR A 390 22.81 -2.87 -8.67
C TYR A 390 23.29 -4.17 -8.03
N GLN A 391 24.47 -4.16 -7.38
CA GLN A 391 25.04 -5.33 -6.71
C GLN A 391 24.14 -5.84 -5.58
N ALA A 392 23.41 -4.94 -4.91
CA ALA A 392 22.46 -5.30 -3.85
C ALA A 392 21.36 -6.25 -4.34
N LEU A 393 21.02 -6.21 -5.62
CA LEU A 393 20.01 -7.07 -6.24
C LEU A 393 20.63 -8.22 -7.03
N ILE A 394 21.61 -7.94 -7.88
CA ILE A 394 22.20 -8.92 -8.80
C ILE A 394 22.77 -10.12 -8.05
N ILE A 395 23.57 -9.86 -6.98
CA ILE A 395 24.29 -10.94 -6.28
C ILE A 395 23.34 -11.84 -5.49
N PRO A 396 22.41 -11.32 -4.68
CA PRO A 396 21.41 -12.17 -4.00
C PRO A 396 20.52 -12.94 -4.99
N TYR A 397 20.06 -12.31 -6.07
CA TYR A 397 19.21 -12.97 -7.06
C TYR A 397 19.94 -14.14 -7.75
N ALA A 398 21.19 -13.93 -8.13
CA ALA A 398 22.01 -14.99 -8.71
C ALA A 398 22.23 -16.12 -7.70
N ALA A 399 22.53 -15.79 -6.43
CA ALA A 399 22.77 -16.76 -5.38
C ALA A 399 21.53 -17.63 -5.07
N PHE A 400 20.37 -17.02 -4.94
CA PHE A 400 19.12 -17.75 -4.67
C PHE A 400 18.64 -18.58 -5.86
N SER A 401 18.90 -18.15 -7.09
CA SER A 401 18.58 -18.91 -8.29
C SER A 401 19.51 -20.09 -8.51
N LEU A 402 20.71 -20.10 -7.89
CA LEU A 402 21.78 -21.03 -8.20
C LEU A 402 21.42 -22.49 -7.92
N ALA A 403 20.76 -22.79 -6.82
CA ALA A 403 20.40 -24.17 -6.45
C ALA A 403 19.48 -24.83 -7.50
N MET A 404 18.45 -24.13 -7.95
CA MET A 404 17.55 -24.62 -9.00
C MET A 404 18.23 -24.67 -10.37
N ALA A 405 19.08 -23.69 -10.68
CA ALA A 405 19.87 -23.66 -11.90
C ALA A 405 20.81 -24.87 -11.99
N ILE A 406 21.45 -25.25 -10.89
CA ILE A 406 22.29 -26.46 -10.80
C ILE A 406 21.42 -27.70 -11.00
N LEU A 407 20.27 -27.82 -10.34
CA LEU A 407 19.37 -28.96 -10.48
C LEU A 407 18.96 -29.18 -11.96
N ILE A 408 18.52 -28.09 -12.61
CA ILE A 408 18.19 -28.12 -14.05
C ILE A 408 19.41 -28.55 -14.88
N SER A 409 20.56 -27.94 -14.62
CA SER A 409 21.80 -28.21 -15.38
C SER A 409 22.29 -29.63 -15.21
N VAL A 410 22.15 -30.23 -14.03
CA VAL A 410 22.49 -31.65 -13.79
C VAL A 410 21.63 -32.58 -14.65
N GLY A 411 20.33 -32.26 -14.82
CA GLY A 411 19.44 -32.99 -15.69
C GLY A 411 19.96 -33.03 -17.13
N PHE A 412 20.27 -31.87 -17.70
CA PHE A 412 20.81 -31.79 -19.07
C PHE A 412 22.21 -32.40 -19.21
N MET A 413 23.07 -32.24 -18.21
CA MET A 413 24.42 -32.82 -18.23
C MET A 413 24.37 -34.35 -18.26
N GLY A 414 23.34 -34.95 -17.62
CA GLY A 414 23.16 -36.42 -17.64
C GLY A 414 22.84 -37.00 -19.02
N ASP A 415 22.39 -36.19 -19.97
CA ASP A 415 22.10 -36.62 -21.34
C ASP A 415 23.34 -36.55 -22.26
N ILE A 416 24.42 -35.93 -21.82
CA ILE A 416 25.67 -35.80 -22.55
C ILE A 416 26.54 -37.04 -22.25
N PRO A 417 26.91 -37.88 -23.26
CA PRO A 417 27.77 -39.04 -23.05
C PRO A 417 29.16 -38.67 -22.54
N TYR A 418 29.71 -39.49 -21.64
CA TYR A 418 31.08 -39.28 -21.11
C TYR A 418 32.16 -39.46 -22.18
N ASP A 419 31.88 -40.26 -23.22
CA ASP A 419 32.77 -40.52 -24.33
C ASP A 419 33.25 -39.24 -25.04
N LEU A 420 32.43 -38.18 -25.01
CA LEU A 420 32.79 -36.89 -25.59
C LEU A 420 33.87 -36.17 -24.77
N ASP A 421 33.84 -36.33 -23.45
CA ASP A 421 34.88 -35.79 -22.57
C ASP A 421 36.19 -36.54 -22.75
N GLU A 422 36.11 -37.88 -22.87
CA GLU A 422 37.27 -38.75 -23.10
C GLU A 422 37.91 -38.48 -24.45
N ALA A 423 37.11 -38.36 -25.51
CA ALA A 423 37.61 -38.02 -26.85
C ALA A 423 38.33 -36.68 -26.86
N ALA A 424 37.71 -35.65 -26.27
CA ALA A 424 38.32 -34.33 -26.19
C ALA A 424 39.60 -34.33 -25.35
N PHE A 425 39.68 -35.17 -24.31
CA PHE A 425 40.89 -35.35 -23.52
C PHE A 425 42.01 -36.00 -24.33
N LEU A 426 41.69 -37.03 -25.11
CA LEU A 426 42.63 -37.70 -26.02
C LEU A 426 43.15 -36.75 -27.12
N ASP A 427 42.29 -35.81 -27.56
CA ASP A 427 42.64 -34.72 -28.48
C ASP A 427 43.51 -33.61 -27.82
N GLY A 428 43.92 -33.80 -26.56
CA GLY A 428 44.78 -32.86 -25.83
C GLY A 428 44.08 -31.66 -25.19
N CYS A 429 42.75 -31.66 -25.11
CA CYS A 429 42.03 -30.61 -24.43
C CYS A 429 42.20 -30.71 -22.91
N GLY A 430 42.59 -29.61 -22.25
CA GLY A 430 42.52 -29.51 -20.81
C GLY A 430 41.10 -29.32 -20.29
N ILE A 431 40.90 -29.38 -18.98
CA ILE A 431 39.58 -29.28 -18.29
C ILE A 431 38.77 -28.07 -18.78
N TRP A 432 39.37 -26.89 -18.88
CA TRP A 432 38.70 -25.68 -19.35
C TRP A 432 38.39 -25.75 -20.87
N GLY A 433 39.25 -26.41 -21.65
CA GLY A 433 39.02 -26.64 -23.08
C GLY A 433 37.77 -27.54 -23.30
N ILE A 434 37.68 -28.64 -22.57
CA ILE A 434 36.50 -29.52 -22.56
C ILE A 434 35.26 -28.74 -22.11
N PHE A 435 35.35 -28.02 -21.03
CA PHE A 435 34.21 -27.24 -20.51
C PHE A 435 33.66 -26.23 -21.53
N PHE A 436 34.52 -25.33 -22.07
CA PHE A 436 34.04 -24.24 -22.92
C PHE A 436 33.79 -24.67 -24.37
N ARG A 437 34.56 -25.64 -24.92
CA ARG A 437 34.46 -26.03 -26.33
C ARG A 437 33.57 -27.22 -26.60
N VAL A 438 33.32 -28.08 -25.62
CA VAL A 438 32.48 -29.27 -25.77
C VAL A 438 31.21 -29.14 -24.91
N ILE A 439 31.35 -28.97 -23.59
CA ILE A 439 30.23 -29.05 -22.66
C ILE A 439 29.29 -27.85 -22.80
N VAL A 440 29.80 -26.63 -22.76
CA VAL A 440 28.96 -25.42 -22.83
C VAL A 440 28.13 -25.37 -24.10
N PRO A 441 28.65 -25.63 -25.29
CA PRO A 441 27.85 -25.71 -26.51
C PRO A 441 26.73 -26.78 -26.45
N LEU A 442 27.02 -27.96 -25.93
CA LEU A 442 26.04 -29.03 -25.78
C LEU A 442 24.97 -28.71 -24.70
N MET A 443 25.32 -27.88 -23.74
CA MET A 443 24.42 -27.37 -22.68
C MET A 443 23.55 -26.18 -23.13
N MET A 444 23.64 -25.70 -24.36
CA MET A 444 22.86 -24.57 -24.86
C MET A 444 21.34 -24.69 -24.65
N PRO A 445 20.71 -25.89 -24.77
CA PRO A 445 19.30 -26.04 -24.40
C PRO A 445 19.03 -25.73 -22.93
N ALA A 446 19.95 -26.07 -22.03
CA ALA A 446 19.82 -25.75 -20.60
C ALA A 446 19.93 -24.23 -20.32
N VAL A 447 20.72 -23.48 -21.12
CA VAL A 447 20.81 -22.01 -21.02
C VAL A 447 19.43 -21.37 -21.11
N ALA A 448 18.60 -21.80 -22.04
CA ALA A 448 17.25 -21.28 -22.20
C ALA A 448 16.39 -21.59 -20.98
N THR A 449 16.43 -22.80 -20.44
CA THR A 449 15.60 -23.21 -19.28
C THR A 449 16.04 -22.51 -18.00
N VAL A 450 17.34 -22.48 -17.72
CA VAL A 450 17.91 -21.76 -16.56
C VAL A 450 17.68 -20.27 -16.69
N GLY A 451 17.89 -19.72 -17.89
CA GLY A 451 17.69 -18.30 -18.15
C GLY A 451 16.26 -17.84 -17.91
N ILE A 452 15.27 -18.61 -18.40
CA ILE A 452 13.85 -18.30 -18.18
C ILE A 452 13.50 -18.37 -16.69
N TYR A 453 13.92 -19.43 -16.01
CA TYR A 453 13.68 -19.59 -14.59
C TYR A 453 14.23 -18.39 -13.81
N THR A 454 15.49 -18.06 -14.03
CA THR A 454 16.16 -16.94 -13.36
C THR A 454 15.51 -15.60 -13.73
N PHE A 455 15.14 -15.42 -15.01
CA PHE A 455 14.43 -14.22 -15.46
C PHE A 455 13.13 -14.02 -14.68
N LEU A 456 12.28 -15.03 -14.61
CA LEU A 456 10.99 -14.94 -13.93
C LEU A 456 11.15 -14.64 -12.43
N GLN A 457 12.15 -15.22 -11.79
CA GLN A 457 12.47 -14.94 -10.38
C GLN A 457 12.93 -13.51 -10.18
N CYS A 458 13.84 -13.00 -11.01
CA CYS A 458 14.40 -11.65 -10.86
C CYS A 458 13.42 -10.56 -11.29
N TRP A 459 12.68 -10.80 -12.39
CA TRP A 459 11.77 -9.82 -12.98
C TRP A 459 10.58 -9.48 -12.08
N ASN A 460 10.03 -10.49 -11.39
CA ASN A 460 8.85 -10.34 -10.55
C ASN A 460 9.19 -10.08 -9.07
N GLU A 461 10.48 -9.96 -8.73
CA GLU A 461 10.89 -9.80 -7.34
C GLU A 461 10.65 -8.36 -6.87
N LEU A 462 9.92 -8.21 -5.80
CA LEU A 462 9.52 -6.93 -5.21
C LEU A 462 10.15 -6.70 -3.83
N LEU A 463 10.20 -7.72 -2.96
CA LEU A 463 10.50 -7.54 -1.55
C LEU A 463 11.96 -7.14 -1.30
N PHE A 464 12.89 -7.84 -1.92
CA PHE A 464 14.32 -7.51 -1.81
C PHE A 464 14.60 -6.15 -2.45
N ALA A 465 13.99 -5.89 -3.62
CA ALA A 465 14.16 -4.61 -4.31
C ALA A 465 13.65 -3.44 -3.46
N THR A 466 12.51 -3.58 -2.78
CA THR A 466 11.95 -2.54 -1.90
C THR A 466 12.82 -2.30 -0.68
N ILE A 467 13.42 -3.37 -0.10
CA ILE A 467 14.18 -3.27 1.16
C ILE A 467 15.64 -2.85 0.92
N PHE A 468 16.26 -3.35 -0.16
CA PHE A 468 17.70 -3.12 -0.41
C PHE A 468 17.97 -1.85 -1.22
N VAL A 469 16.94 -1.31 -1.90
CA VAL A 469 17.06 -0.16 -2.78
C VAL A 469 15.98 0.88 -2.47
N SER A 470 16.35 1.90 -1.72
CA SER A 470 15.52 3.07 -1.42
C SER A 470 15.71 4.20 -2.45
N ASP A 471 16.92 4.31 -3.06
CA ASP A 471 17.23 5.31 -4.06
C ASP A 471 16.51 5.03 -5.38
N GLY A 472 15.72 6.00 -5.87
CA GLY A 472 14.99 5.93 -7.14
C GLY A 472 15.86 5.56 -8.35
N LYS A 473 17.17 5.90 -8.29
CA LYS A 473 18.13 5.59 -9.34
C LYS A 473 18.28 4.10 -9.64
N PHE A 474 18.09 3.23 -8.65
CA PHE A 474 18.32 1.78 -8.79
C PHE A 474 17.04 0.96 -8.65
N ARG A 475 15.88 1.61 -8.48
CA ARG A 475 14.59 0.92 -8.34
C ARG A 475 14.26 0.10 -9.56
N THR A 476 13.69 -1.07 -9.32
CA THR A 476 13.20 -1.98 -10.35
C THR A 476 11.74 -1.69 -10.69
N LEU A 477 11.26 -2.25 -11.78
CA LEU A 477 9.91 -2.06 -12.29
C LEU A 477 8.81 -2.44 -11.27
N PRO A 478 8.86 -3.58 -10.55
CA PRO A 478 7.87 -3.90 -9.54
C PRO A 478 7.77 -2.85 -8.42
N VAL A 479 8.90 -2.29 -7.98
CA VAL A 479 8.93 -1.21 -6.99
C VAL A 479 8.31 0.07 -7.55
N GLY A 480 8.58 0.38 -8.83
CA GLY A 480 7.94 1.50 -9.53
C GLY A 480 6.42 1.37 -9.60
N VAL A 481 5.92 0.19 -9.92
CA VAL A 481 4.47 -0.09 -9.92
C VAL A 481 3.87 0.06 -8.52
N GLN A 482 4.55 -0.43 -7.48
CA GLN A 482 4.09 -0.29 -6.10
C GLN A 482 3.90 1.18 -5.68
N GLN A 483 4.69 2.10 -6.23
CA GLN A 483 4.60 3.53 -5.92
C GLN A 483 3.34 4.22 -6.46
N LEU A 484 2.62 3.60 -7.39
CA LEU A 484 1.33 4.12 -7.89
C LEU A 484 0.19 3.98 -6.88
N PHE A 485 0.35 3.13 -5.87
CA PHE A 485 -0.63 3.02 -4.79
C PHE A 485 -0.45 4.21 -3.85
N GLY A 486 -1.26 5.26 -4.04
CA GLY A 486 -1.27 6.43 -3.19
C GLY A 486 -1.76 6.13 -1.78
N GLN A 487 -1.39 6.98 -0.83
CA GLN A 487 -1.80 6.83 0.57
C GLN A 487 -3.27 7.20 0.79
N TYR A 488 -3.80 8.15 -0.01
CA TYR A 488 -5.15 8.69 0.13
C TYR A 488 -6.02 8.56 -1.12
N THR A 489 -5.39 8.49 -2.29
CA THR A 489 -6.08 8.35 -3.57
C THR A 489 -5.38 7.31 -4.42
N THR A 490 -6.15 6.38 -4.98
CA THR A 490 -5.62 5.35 -5.88
C THR A 490 -6.24 5.56 -7.26
N ASP A 491 -5.38 5.88 -8.22
CA ASP A 491 -5.79 5.95 -9.62
C ASP A 491 -5.58 4.59 -10.30
N TRP A 492 -6.64 3.86 -10.47
CA TRP A 492 -6.61 2.48 -10.94
C TRP A 492 -6.26 2.33 -12.42
N GLY A 493 -6.60 3.30 -13.26
CA GLY A 493 -6.29 3.29 -14.69
C GLY A 493 -4.78 3.21 -14.95
N PRO A 494 -3.97 4.17 -14.48
CA PRO A 494 -2.51 4.13 -14.58
C PRO A 494 -1.87 2.91 -13.91
N ILE A 495 -2.43 2.41 -12.79
CA ILE A 495 -1.96 1.17 -12.15
C ILE A 495 -2.16 -0.02 -13.09
N GLY A 496 -3.34 -0.15 -13.70
CA GLY A 496 -3.63 -1.19 -14.69
C GLY A 496 -2.68 -1.11 -15.89
N ALA A 497 -2.40 0.10 -16.39
CA ALA A 497 -1.45 0.33 -17.46
C ALA A 497 -0.01 -0.07 -17.08
N ALA A 498 0.42 0.31 -15.89
CA ALA A 498 1.74 -0.06 -15.37
C ALA A 498 1.90 -1.57 -15.18
N LEU A 499 0.90 -2.24 -14.65
CA LEU A 499 0.86 -3.70 -14.52
C LEU A 499 0.89 -4.38 -15.90
N SER A 500 0.17 -3.84 -16.88
CA SER A 500 0.18 -4.34 -18.26
C SER A 500 1.58 -4.24 -18.87
N ILE A 501 2.26 -3.11 -18.73
CA ILE A 501 3.64 -2.92 -19.18
C ILE A 501 4.59 -3.88 -18.44
N ALA A 502 4.44 -4.05 -17.14
CA ALA A 502 5.29 -4.91 -16.32
C ALA A 502 5.14 -6.40 -16.66
N THR A 503 3.93 -6.83 -17.04
CA THR A 503 3.62 -8.22 -17.36
C THR A 503 4.05 -8.60 -18.77
N LEU A 504 4.11 -7.65 -19.70
CA LEU A 504 4.39 -7.89 -21.12
C LEU A 504 5.70 -8.67 -21.36
N PRO A 505 6.87 -8.33 -20.76
CA PRO A 505 8.11 -9.09 -20.97
C PRO A 505 8.00 -10.53 -20.48
N THR A 506 7.30 -10.76 -19.37
CA THR A 506 7.05 -12.11 -18.84
C THR A 506 6.25 -12.95 -19.84
N LEU A 507 5.20 -12.37 -20.44
CA LEU A 507 4.39 -13.03 -21.47
C LEU A 507 5.20 -13.30 -22.73
N ILE A 508 5.99 -12.34 -23.21
CA ILE A 508 6.84 -12.50 -24.40
C ILE A 508 7.83 -13.63 -24.18
N VAL A 509 8.53 -13.64 -23.05
CA VAL A 509 9.51 -14.69 -22.72
C VAL A 509 8.82 -16.05 -22.63
N TYR A 510 7.66 -16.13 -21.98
CA TYR A 510 6.91 -17.38 -21.87
C TYR A 510 6.44 -17.89 -23.23
N ILE A 511 5.82 -17.06 -24.06
CA ILE A 511 5.34 -17.47 -25.40
C ILE A 511 6.51 -17.91 -26.31
N ALA A 512 7.58 -17.11 -26.34
CA ALA A 512 8.74 -17.39 -27.20
C ALA A 512 9.47 -18.68 -26.84
N LEU A 513 9.48 -19.04 -25.54
CA LEU A 513 10.31 -20.10 -25.00
C LEU A 513 9.52 -21.27 -24.39
N SER A 514 8.18 -21.26 -24.47
CA SER A 514 7.27 -22.27 -23.87
C SER A 514 7.65 -23.73 -24.28
N LYS A 515 8.02 -23.95 -25.54
CA LYS A 515 8.46 -25.28 -26.02
C LYS A 515 9.76 -25.74 -25.36
N LYS A 516 10.70 -24.82 -25.10
CA LYS A 516 11.98 -25.12 -24.43
C LYS A 516 11.80 -25.36 -22.93
N ILE A 517 10.86 -24.66 -22.29
CA ILE A 517 10.47 -24.87 -20.89
C ILE A 517 9.96 -26.32 -20.71
N GLN A 518 9.01 -26.74 -21.56
CA GLN A 518 8.43 -28.10 -21.49
C GLN A 518 9.50 -29.18 -21.64
N ALA A 519 10.42 -29.03 -22.63
CA ALA A 519 11.50 -29.97 -22.82
C ALA A 519 12.45 -30.06 -21.61
N GLY A 520 12.77 -28.91 -20.97
CA GLY A 520 13.65 -28.87 -19.81
C GLY A 520 13.06 -29.51 -18.55
N PHE A 521 11.76 -29.30 -18.28
CA PHE A 521 11.08 -29.93 -17.15
C PHE A 521 10.90 -31.45 -17.32
N ILE A 522 10.63 -31.90 -18.53
CA ILE A 522 10.52 -33.36 -18.84
C ILE A 522 11.86 -34.04 -18.63
N ALA A 523 12.97 -33.46 -19.09
CA ALA A 523 14.31 -34.03 -18.91
C ALA A 523 14.70 -34.15 -17.41
N GLY A 524 14.24 -33.21 -16.56
CA GLY A 524 14.48 -33.26 -15.09
C GLY A 524 13.57 -34.21 -14.32
N ALA A 525 12.33 -34.43 -14.79
CA ALA A 525 11.29 -35.17 -14.07
C ALA A 525 11.29 -36.69 -14.36
N VAL A 526 11.82 -37.12 -15.51
CA VAL A 526 11.74 -38.54 -15.94
C VAL A 526 12.85 -39.41 -15.33
N LYS A 527 13.81 -38.84 -14.60
CA LYS A 527 14.94 -39.57 -13.97
C LYS A 527 14.87 -39.63 -12.44
N GLY A 528 13.71 -39.35 -11.84
CA GLY A 528 13.47 -39.54 -10.40
C GLY A 528 12.79 -40.87 -10.11
#